data_ca481f0b343e80271e54fe000b0366cc
#
_entry.id   ca481f0b343e80271e54fe000b0366cc
#
_cell.length_a   1.000
_cell.length_b   1.000
_cell.length_c   1.000
_cell.angle_alpha   90.00
_cell.angle_beta   90.00
_cell.angle_gamma   90.00
#
_symmetry.space_group_name_H-M   'P 1'
#
loop_
_entity.id
_entity.type
_entity.pdbx_description
1 polymer ?
#
loop_
_entity_poly.entity_id
_entity_poly.type
_entity_poly.pdbx_seq_one_letter_code
_entity_poly.pdbx_strand_id
1 'polypeptide(L)'
;MKPRAPTILIVLCVLMAGRAMGSDLAFDLEAHRGGRALLPENTLPAFTNALSMGVDTLELDVGVTADGEVILSHERGLNPDLARGPDGAYITPPGTPFVRLRLDEVRTYDVGQIRPDSAYAKQFPDQRPVPGTRIPTLRELFALVRKSGNTRVRFNIETKINPNHPDETLDPQAFVAKLLGLIETEGFSDRVMIQSFDWRTLRLVQQRAPKIPTAYLTLQRGSAPTIALDKATNWTAGFSPADHGGSLPRTIKAAGGTIWSPHFGDVTAALVSEARRLGLRVVVWTVNKPEDMARMIELGVDGIISDRPDLLRQIAGEKGIALPAGTPVAP
;
A
#
# COMPACT_ATOMS: atom_id res chain seq x y z
N MET A 1 -76.34 -3.94 -32.60
CA MET A 1 -75.15 -3.19 -32.11
C MET A 1 -74.84 -3.73 -30.72
N LYS A 2 -73.69 -4.45 -30.56
CA LYS A 2 -73.21 -4.93 -29.25
C LYS A 2 -72.12 -3.99 -28.75
N PRO A 3 -72.15 -3.57 -27.48
CA PRO A 3 -71.12 -2.72 -26.95
C PRO A 3 -69.78 -3.47 -26.76
N ARG A 4 -68.68 -2.83 -27.21
CA ARG A 4 -67.29 -3.30 -26.99
C ARG A 4 -66.87 -2.90 -25.57
N ALA A 5 -66.38 -3.84 -24.79
CA ALA A 5 -65.76 -3.61 -23.49
C ALA A 5 -64.35 -3.01 -23.64
N PRO A 6 -63.94 -2.11 -22.74
CA PRO A 6 -62.60 -1.52 -22.81
C PRO A 6 -61.56 -2.51 -22.27
N THR A 7 -60.50 -2.72 -23.03
CA THR A 7 -59.33 -3.49 -22.60
C THR A 7 -58.48 -2.61 -21.69
N ILE A 8 -58.40 -2.98 -20.39
CA ILE A 8 -57.51 -2.34 -19.42
C ILE A 8 -56.13 -2.96 -19.59
N LEU A 9 -55.18 -2.15 -20.08
CA LEU A 9 -53.76 -2.49 -20.17
C LEU A 9 -53.14 -2.27 -18.79
N ILE A 10 -52.87 -3.33 -18.03
CA ILE A 10 -52.13 -3.28 -16.77
C ILE A 10 -50.63 -3.22 -17.12
N VAL A 11 -50.05 -2.04 -16.99
CA VAL A 11 -48.60 -1.86 -17.06
C VAL A 11 -48.01 -2.32 -15.75
N LEU A 12 -47.41 -3.52 -15.76
CA LEU A 12 -46.65 -4.05 -14.64
C LEU A 12 -45.29 -3.34 -14.56
N CYS A 13 -45.18 -2.29 -13.73
CA CYS A 13 -43.90 -1.71 -13.39
C CYS A 13 -43.10 -2.70 -12.54
N VAL A 14 -42.20 -3.46 -13.16
CA VAL A 14 -41.17 -4.22 -12.46
C VAL A 14 -40.17 -3.20 -11.90
N LEU A 15 -40.35 -2.89 -10.61
CA LEU A 15 -39.32 -2.22 -9.82
C LEU A 15 -38.10 -3.18 -9.73
N MET A 16 -37.16 -3.03 -10.65
CA MET A 16 -35.81 -3.55 -10.46
C MET A 16 -35.21 -2.78 -9.29
N ALA A 17 -35.32 -3.35 -8.10
CA ALA A 17 -34.50 -2.95 -6.97
C ALA A 17 -33.05 -3.20 -7.38
N GLY A 18 -32.38 -2.14 -7.84
CA GLY A 18 -30.96 -2.13 -8.04
C GLY A 18 -30.30 -2.48 -6.71
N ARG A 19 -29.93 -3.75 -6.53
CA ARG A 19 -28.95 -4.14 -5.53
C ARG A 19 -27.73 -3.28 -5.84
N ALA A 20 -27.46 -2.28 -5.02
CA ALA A 20 -26.14 -1.67 -4.94
C ALA A 20 -25.18 -2.83 -4.72
N MET A 21 -24.41 -3.18 -5.73
CA MET A 21 -23.27 -4.08 -5.62
C MET A 21 -22.24 -3.32 -4.76
N GLY A 22 -22.45 -3.34 -3.42
CA GLY A 22 -21.35 -3.24 -2.49
C GLY A 22 -20.49 -4.45 -2.82
N SER A 23 -19.33 -4.22 -3.43
CA SER A 23 -18.38 -5.29 -3.68
C SER A 23 -18.04 -5.90 -2.31
N ASP A 24 -18.48 -7.13 -2.08
CA ASP A 24 -17.89 -8.02 -1.07
C ASP A 24 -16.47 -8.33 -1.53
N LEU A 25 -15.60 -7.30 -1.50
CA LEU A 25 -14.18 -7.51 -1.62
C LEU A 25 -13.78 -8.25 -0.36
N ALA A 26 -13.31 -9.46 -0.52
CA ALA A 26 -12.76 -10.28 0.54
C ALA A 26 -11.72 -9.48 1.35
N PHE A 27 -11.50 -9.88 2.60
CA PHE A 27 -10.45 -9.32 3.45
C PHE A 27 -9.10 -9.31 2.71
N ASP A 28 -8.38 -8.19 2.80
CA ASP A 28 -7.11 -7.97 2.09
C ASP A 28 -5.92 -8.30 2.99
N LEU A 29 -5.25 -9.38 2.69
CA LEU A 29 -4.05 -9.82 3.39
C LEU A 29 -2.85 -9.25 2.65
N GLU A 30 -2.20 -8.22 3.23
CA GLU A 30 -1.10 -7.51 2.59
C GLU A 30 0.25 -7.80 3.22
N ALA A 31 1.24 -8.17 2.39
CA ALA A 31 2.62 -8.40 2.81
C ALA A 31 3.41 -7.09 2.77
N HIS A 32 3.63 -6.46 3.93
CA HIS A 32 4.35 -5.19 4.09
C HIS A 32 5.78 -5.31 3.59
N ARG A 33 6.12 -4.58 2.52
CA ARG A 33 7.43 -4.63 1.83
C ARG A 33 7.85 -6.06 1.46
N GLY A 34 6.85 -6.93 1.14
CA GLY A 34 7.07 -8.34 0.87
C GLY A 34 7.16 -9.25 2.11
N GLY A 35 6.92 -8.73 3.32
CA GLY A 35 7.04 -9.47 4.59
C GLY A 35 8.40 -9.29 5.24
N ARG A 36 8.76 -8.05 5.56
CA ARG A 36 10.10 -7.64 6.02
C ARG A 36 10.58 -8.28 7.33
N ALA A 37 9.70 -8.84 8.15
CA ALA A 37 10.14 -9.57 9.33
C ALA A 37 10.74 -10.95 8.98
N LEU A 38 10.56 -11.44 7.76
CA LEU A 38 11.00 -12.75 7.30
C LEU A 38 12.19 -12.69 6.35
N LEU A 39 12.21 -11.71 5.44
CA LEU A 39 13.22 -11.51 4.41
C LEU A 39 13.49 -10.01 4.18
N PRO A 40 14.63 -9.64 3.56
CA PRO A 40 14.97 -8.23 3.33
C PRO A 40 13.88 -7.46 2.59
N GLU A 41 13.47 -6.33 3.15
CA GLU A 41 12.34 -5.52 2.68
C GLU A 41 12.50 -5.00 1.24
N ASN A 42 11.37 -4.88 0.53
CA ASN A 42 11.32 -4.33 -0.82
C ASN A 42 12.27 -5.03 -1.81
N THR A 43 12.52 -6.33 -1.63
CA THR A 43 13.41 -7.12 -2.48
C THR A 43 12.68 -8.24 -3.20
N LEU A 44 13.22 -8.69 -4.34
CA LEU A 44 12.64 -9.81 -5.08
C LEU A 44 12.55 -11.09 -4.23
N PRO A 45 13.56 -11.46 -3.40
CA PRO A 45 13.41 -12.59 -2.46
C PRO A 45 12.22 -12.47 -1.50
N ALA A 46 11.95 -11.27 -0.93
CA ALA A 46 10.80 -11.07 -0.05
C ALA A 46 9.49 -11.24 -0.80
N PHE A 47 9.35 -10.66 -1.99
CA PHE A 47 8.14 -10.81 -2.81
C PHE A 47 7.95 -12.24 -3.32
N THR A 48 9.03 -12.93 -3.67
CA THR A 48 8.99 -14.37 -3.99
C THR A 48 8.42 -15.19 -2.84
N ASN A 49 8.86 -14.91 -1.62
CA ASN A 49 8.36 -15.58 -0.42
C ASN A 49 6.87 -15.26 -0.17
N ALA A 50 6.46 -14.00 -0.31
CA ALA A 50 5.07 -13.58 -0.18
C ALA A 50 4.16 -14.26 -1.22
N LEU A 51 4.59 -14.34 -2.48
CA LEU A 51 3.90 -15.07 -3.55
C LEU A 51 3.78 -16.56 -3.23
N SER A 52 4.84 -17.17 -2.72
CA SER A 52 4.87 -18.60 -2.35
C SER A 52 3.94 -18.91 -1.19
N MET A 53 3.84 -18.02 -0.20
CA MET A 53 2.87 -18.15 0.89
C MET A 53 1.43 -17.96 0.42
N GLY A 54 1.21 -17.09 -0.57
CA GLY A 54 -0.11 -16.68 -1.03
C GLY A 54 -0.65 -15.52 -0.19
N VAL A 55 -0.55 -14.31 -0.71
CA VAL A 55 -1.14 -13.08 -0.17
C VAL A 55 -2.08 -12.47 -1.20
N ASP A 56 -3.00 -11.63 -0.77
CA ASP A 56 -3.91 -10.92 -1.68
C ASP A 56 -3.20 -9.74 -2.33
N THR A 57 -2.33 -9.08 -1.57
CA THR A 57 -1.65 -7.85 -2.01
C THR A 57 -0.19 -7.85 -1.58
N LEU A 58 0.69 -7.54 -2.50
CA LEU A 58 2.07 -7.15 -2.23
C LEU A 58 2.07 -5.66 -1.93
N GLU A 59 2.38 -5.30 -0.70
CA GLU A 59 2.60 -3.92 -0.32
C GLU A 59 4.07 -3.58 -0.52
N LEU A 60 4.35 -2.38 -1.05
CA LEU A 60 5.69 -1.94 -1.42
C LEU A 60 5.80 -0.41 -1.48
N ASP A 61 7.03 0.05 -1.35
CA ASP A 61 7.38 1.46 -1.42
C ASP A 61 8.19 1.76 -2.67
N VAL A 62 7.98 2.92 -3.30
CA VAL A 62 8.75 3.30 -4.48
C VAL A 62 9.44 4.65 -4.35
N GLY A 63 10.65 4.74 -4.92
CA GLY A 63 11.40 5.94 -5.19
C GLY A 63 11.73 6.07 -6.67
N VAL A 64 12.30 7.22 -7.08
CA VAL A 64 12.71 7.46 -8.47
C VAL A 64 14.17 7.90 -8.50
N THR A 65 14.98 7.28 -9.36
CA THR A 65 16.39 7.58 -9.56
C THR A 65 16.62 8.84 -10.42
N ALA A 66 17.85 9.32 -10.46
CA ALA A 66 18.27 10.47 -11.29
C ALA A 66 17.98 10.28 -12.80
N ASP A 67 18.08 9.05 -13.29
CA ASP A 67 17.77 8.69 -14.68
C ASP A 67 16.30 8.27 -14.88
N GLY A 68 15.46 8.38 -13.84
CA GLY A 68 14.01 8.27 -13.92
C GLY A 68 13.48 6.85 -13.82
N GLU A 69 14.26 5.90 -13.32
CA GLU A 69 13.81 4.53 -13.03
C GLU A 69 13.04 4.48 -11.70
N VAL A 70 11.93 3.74 -11.69
CA VAL A 70 11.13 3.52 -10.48
C VAL A 70 11.69 2.31 -9.75
N ILE A 71 12.27 2.52 -8.58
CA ILE A 71 12.90 1.50 -7.72
C ILE A 71 12.09 1.23 -6.47
N LEU A 72 12.35 0.08 -5.82
CA LEU A 72 11.67 -0.32 -4.59
C LEU A 72 12.52 0.07 -3.37
N SER A 73 12.05 1.02 -2.58
CA SER A 73 12.70 1.44 -1.34
C SER A 73 11.75 2.22 -0.44
N HIS A 74 11.79 1.95 0.86
CA HIS A 74 11.04 2.71 1.85
C HIS A 74 11.63 4.10 2.09
N GLU A 75 12.96 4.19 2.17
CA GLU A 75 13.61 5.48 2.34
C GLU A 75 13.72 6.20 0.99
N ARG A 76 13.79 7.52 1.01
CA ARG A 76 13.96 8.37 -0.18
C ARG A 76 15.41 8.39 -0.69
N GLY A 77 16.32 7.71 0.01
CA GLY A 77 17.72 7.52 -0.32
C GLY A 77 18.25 6.22 0.28
N LEU A 78 19.53 5.95 0.07
CA LEU A 78 20.20 4.78 0.62
C LEU A 78 20.07 4.75 2.15
N ASN A 79 19.51 3.65 2.69
CA ASN A 79 19.33 3.48 4.13
C ASN A 79 20.64 2.97 4.77
N PRO A 80 21.23 3.70 5.74
CA PRO A 80 22.47 3.29 6.40
C PRO A 80 22.38 1.96 7.18
N ASP A 81 21.19 1.54 7.56
CA ASP A 81 20.98 0.24 8.24
C ASP A 81 20.81 -0.92 7.26
N LEU A 82 20.63 -0.66 5.96
CA LEU A 82 20.39 -1.66 4.93
C LEU A 82 21.47 -1.69 3.84
N ALA A 83 21.92 -0.52 3.40
CA ALA A 83 22.78 -0.39 2.23
C ALA A 83 24.26 -0.64 2.57
N ARG A 84 24.81 -1.71 1.98
CA ARG A 84 26.22 -2.07 2.06
C ARG A 84 26.88 -1.80 0.70
N GLY A 85 27.95 -1.01 0.71
CA GLY A 85 28.68 -0.62 -0.49
C GLY A 85 29.50 -1.75 -1.11
N PRO A 86 30.12 -1.50 -2.28
CA PRO A 86 30.98 -2.48 -2.97
C PRO A 86 32.21 -2.92 -2.15
N ASP A 87 32.63 -2.09 -1.22
CA ASP A 87 33.71 -2.38 -0.26
C ASP A 87 33.28 -3.31 0.90
N GLY A 88 31.99 -3.68 0.94
CA GLY A 88 31.40 -4.51 1.98
C GLY A 88 31.03 -3.76 3.26
N ALA A 89 31.26 -2.45 3.36
CA ALA A 89 30.89 -1.64 4.50
C ALA A 89 29.48 -1.06 4.36
N TYR A 90 28.76 -0.94 5.49
CA TYR A 90 27.52 -0.16 5.50
C TYR A 90 27.80 1.32 5.33
N ILE A 91 26.95 1.99 4.57
CA ILE A 91 27.13 3.44 4.35
C ILE A 91 26.97 4.23 5.66
N THR A 92 27.58 5.41 5.72
CA THR A 92 27.41 6.33 6.85
C THR A 92 26.23 7.27 6.63
N PRO A 93 25.48 7.64 7.70
CA PRO A 93 24.45 8.66 7.60
C PRO A 93 24.99 10.05 7.23
N PRO A 94 24.18 10.87 6.50
CA PRO A 94 22.94 10.53 5.85
C PRO A 94 23.17 9.78 4.54
N GLY A 95 22.23 8.89 4.19
CA GLY A 95 22.26 8.22 2.89
C GLY A 95 21.97 9.19 1.73
N THR A 96 22.56 8.92 0.58
CA THR A 96 22.33 9.74 -0.62
C THR A 96 20.90 9.56 -1.15
N PRO A 97 20.13 10.63 -1.41
CA PRO A 97 18.81 10.57 -2.03
C PRO A 97 18.87 9.90 -3.42
N PHE A 98 17.89 9.02 -3.71
CA PHE A 98 17.87 8.31 -4.98
C PHE A 98 17.71 9.22 -6.20
N VAL A 99 17.05 10.35 -6.04
CA VAL A 99 16.94 11.38 -7.10
C VAL A 99 18.29 11.93 -7.57
N ARG A 100 19.37 11.66 -6.82
CA ARG A 100 20.76 12.05 -7.14
C ARG A 100 21.63 10.88 -7.61
N LEU A 101 21.08 9.65 -7.65
CA LEU A 101 21.78 8.43 -8.05
C LEU A 101 21.13 7.85 -9.31
N ARG A 102 21.96 7.39 -10.24
CA ARG A 102 21.50 6.60 -11.39
C ARG A 102 21.23 5.15 -10.96
N LEU A 103 20.45 4.43 -11.74
CA LEU A 103 20.12 3.02 -11.42
C LEU A 103 21.38 2.14 -11.32
N ASP A 104 22.36 2.34 -12.20
CA ASP A 104 23.61 1.59 -12.18
C ASP A 104 24.41 1.82 -10.88
N GLU A 105 24.41 3.05 -10.34
CA GLU A 105 24.99 3.36 -9.03
C GLU A 105 24.20 2.71 -7.89
N VAL A 106 22.87 2.82 -7.89
CA VAL A 106 22.00 2.18 -6.89
C VAL A 106 22.23 0.67 -6.82
N ARG A 107 22.43 0.03 -7.96
CA ARG A 107 22.69 -1.41 -8.07
C ARG A 107 24.05 -1.87 -7.57
N THR A 108 24.94 -0.97 -7.23
CA THR A 108 26.21 -1.37 -6.57
C THR A 108 26.02 -1.77 -5.11
N TYR A 109 24.94 -1.33 -4.46
CA TYR A 109 24.68 -1.59 -3.05
C TYR A 109 23.97 -2.93 -2.83
N ASP A 110 24.43 -3.68 -1.81
CA ASP A 110 23.78 -4.87 -1.30
C ASP A 110 22.84 -4.46 -0.15
N VAL A 111 21.56 -4.83 -0.26
CA VAL A 111 20.50 -4.55 0.74
C VAL A 111 19.93 -5.85 1.33
N GLY A 112 20.61 -6.95 1.12
CA GLY A 112 20.17 -8.29 1.54
C GLY A 112 20.40 -8.63 3.01
N GLN A 113 20.89 -7.69 3.80
CA GLN A 113 21.12 -7.90 5.24
C GLN A 113 21.00 -6.59 5.99
N ILE A 114 20.22 -6.57 7.07
CA ILE A 114 20.20 -5.45 8.00
C ILE A 114 21.56 -5.37 8.73
N ARG A 115 22.04 -4.15 8.99
CA ARG A 115 23.25 -3.92 9.82
C ARG A 115 23.06 -4.60 11.18
N PRO A 116 23.89 -5.60 11.53
CA PRO A 116 23.60 -6.50 12.66
C PRO A 116 23.40 -5.81 14.02
N ASP A 117 24.16 -4.75 14.30
CA ASP A 117 24.13 -4.07 15.60
C ASP A 117 23.17 -2.86 15.63
N SER A 118 22.41 -2.64 14.57
CA SER A 118 21.47 -1.53 14.48
C SER A 118 20.24 -1.73 15.36
N ALA A 119 19.62 -0.61 15.74
CA ALA A 119 18.30 -0.65 16.38
C ALA A 119 17.23 -1.25 15.45
N TYR A 120 17.45 -1.17 14.13
CA TYR A 120 16.57 -1.74 13.13
C TYR A 120 16.65 -3.28 13.12
N ALA A 121 17.84 -3.87 13.20
CA ALA A 121 18.00 -5.33 13.29
C ALA A 121 17.29 -5.94 14.51
N LYS A 122 17.29 -5.24 15.65
CA LYS A 122 16.62 -5.68 16.87
C LYS A 122 15.09 -5.76 16.73
N GLN A 123 14.50 -5.06 15.77
CA GLN A 123 13.06 -5.12 15.50
C GLN A 123 12.67 -6.35 14.68
N PHE A 124 13.62 -6.95 13.94
CA PHE A 124 13.37 -8.07 13.04
C PHE A 124 14.34 -9.24 13.29
N PRO A 125 14.31 -9.85 14.50
CA PRO A 125 15.25 -10.90 14.88
C PRO A 125 15.10 -12.17 14.04
N ASP A 126 13.93 -12.40 13.45
CA ASP A 126 13.62 -13.58 12.63
C ASP A 126 13.93 -13.36 11.14
N GLN A 127 14.34 -12.16 10.73
CA GLN A 127 14.64 -11.89 9.33
C GLN A 127 15.88 -12.67 8.89
N ARG A 128 15.71 -13.50 7.87
CA ARG A 128 16.81 -14.26 7.25
C ARG A 128 17.50 -13.39 6.20
N PRO A 129 18.82 -13.16 6.32
CA PRO A 129 19.56 -12.38 5.32
C PRO A 129 19.65 -13.15 3.99
N VAL A 130 19.70 -12.40 2.90
CA VAL A 130 19.95 -12.89 1.54
C VAL A 130 21.07 -12.02 0.92
N PRO A 131 22.34 -12.24 1.31
CA PRO A 131 23.45 -11.41 0.84
C PRO A 131 23.57 -11.39 -0.68
N GLY A 132 24.00 -10.25 -1.23
CA GLY A 132 24.09 -10.04 -2.68
C GLY A 132 22.80 -9.52 -3.31
N THR A 133 21.74 -9.29 -2.51
CA THR A 133 20.48 -8.74 -2.99
C THR A 133 20.62 -7.26 -3.34
N ARG A 134 20.15 -6.88 -4.53
CA ARG A 134 20.16 -5.50 -5.02
C ARG A 134 18.78 -4.86 -4.85
N ILE A 135 18.74 -3.51 -4.82
CA ILE A 135 17.48 -2.77 -4.89
C ILE A 135 16.85 -3.01 -6.26
N PRO A 136 15.66 -3.61 -6.33
CA PRO A 136 15.02 -3.90 -7.60
C PRO A 136 14.25 -2.69 -8.13
N THR A 137 13.96 -2.71 -9.43
CA THR A 137 12.99 -1.81 -10.04
C THR A 137 11.57 -2.37 -9.90
N LEU A 138 10.55 -1.51 -9.97
CA LEU A 138 9.14 -1.93 -10.03
C LEU A 138 8.87 -2.82 -11.26
N ARG A 139 9.56 -2.57 -12.38
CA ARG A 139 9.51 -3.40 -13.59
C ARG A 139 9.94 -4.85 -13.31
N GLU A 140 11.02 -5.04 -12.55
CA GLU A 140 11.50 -6.36 -12.16
C GLU A 140 10.51 -7.10 -11.27
N LEU A 141 9.85 -6.40 -10.34
CA LEU A 141 8.77 -7.00 -9.56
C LEU A 141 7.57 -7.42 -10.42
N PHE A 142 7.14 -6.58 -11.35
CA PHE A 142 6.08 -6.95 -12.29
C PHE A 142 6.46 -8.16 -13.15
N ALA A 143 7.72 -8.22 -13.61
CA ALA A 143 8.24 -9.38 -14.34
C ALA A 143 8.24 -10.66 -13.48
N LEU A 144 8.63 -10.57 -12.20
CA LEU A 144 8.56 -11.67 -11.23
C LEU A 144 7.13 -12.20 -11.08
N VAL A 145 6.15 -11.31 -10.94
CA VAL A 145 4.74 -11.71 -10.80
C VAL A 145 4.20 -12.34 -12.09
N ARG A 146 4.58 -11.85 -13.28
CA ARG A 146 4.25 -12.55 -14.53
C ARG A 146 4.86 -13.95 -14.60
N LYS A 147 6.15 -14.08 -14.23
CA LYS A 147 6.87 -15.35 -14.18
C LYS A 147 6.21 -16.37 -13.26
N SER A 148 5.61 -15.90 -12.12
CA SER A 148 4.89 -16.76 -11.20
C SER A 148 3.57 -17.33 -11.76
N GLY A 149 3.06 -16.78 -12.86
CA GLY A 149 1.73 -17.10 -13.38
C GLY A 149 0.59 -16.57 -12.50
N ASN A 150 0.87 -15.77 -11.47
CA ASN A 150 -0.17 -15.22 -10.61
C ASN A 150 -0.92 -14.09 -11.32
N THR A 151 -2.22 -14.32 -11.58
CA THR A 151 -3.10 -13.35 -12.23
C THR A 151 -3.98 -12.57 -11.25
N ARG A 152 -3.89 -12.83 -9.93
CA ARG A 152 -4.80 -12.29 -8.91
C ARG A 152 -4.14 -11.37 -7.92
N VAL A 153 -2.87 -11.58 -7.57
CA VAL A 153 -2.17 -10.75 -6.58
C VAL A 153 -2.18 -9.28 -7.04
N ARG A 154 -2.51 -8.40 -6.10
CA ARG A 154 -2.52 -6.95 -6.30
C ARG A 154 -1.25 -6.32 -5.75
N PHE A 155 -1.12 -5.02 -5.99
CA PHE A 155 -0.01 -4.22 -5.50
C PHE A 155 -0.57 -2.98 -4.78
N ASN A 156 -0.14 -2.74 -3.56
CA ASN A 156 -0.37 -1.51 -2.83
C ASN A 156 0.94 -0.72 -2.83
N ILE A 157 1.02 0.33 -3.66
CA ILE A 157 2.28 1.02 -3.97
C ILE A 157 2.31 2.37 -3.26
N GLU A 158 3.24 2.53 -2.30
CA GLU A 158 3.44 3.81 -1.62
C GLU A 158 4.37 4.72 -2.41
N THR A 159 3.90 5.94 -2.69
CA THR A 159 4.76 7.02 -3.19
C THR A 159 5.54 7.63 -2.03
N LYS A 160 6.84 7.31 -1.93
CA LYS A 160 7.73 7.81 -0.85
C LYS A 160 8.20 9.22 -1.14
N ILE A 161 7.35 10.19 -0.80
CA ILE A 161 7.61 11.61 -0.95
C ILE A 161 7.35 12.32 0.38
N ASN A 162 8.10 13.37 0.68
CA ASN A 162 7.97 14.11 1.93
C ASN A 162 7.80 15.62 1.66
N PRO A 163 6.66 16.22 2.00
CA PRO A 163 6.41 17.64 1.78
C PRO A 163 7.34 18.56 2.56
N ASN A 164 8.00 18.06 3.63
CA ASN A 164 8.94 18.81 4.45
C ASN A 164 10.39 18.71 3.94
N HIS A 165 10.67 17.79 2.99
CA HIS A 165 11.99 17.58 2.38
C HIS A 165 11.85 17.42 0.86
N PRO A 166 11.42 18.47 0.14
CA PRO A 166 11.07 18.37 -1.28
C PRO A 166 12.28 18.15 -2.22
N ASP A 167 13.49 18.35 -1.74
CA ASP A 167 14.75 18.14 -2.48
C ASP A 167 15.27 16.69 -2.46
N GLU A 168 14.60 15.80 -1.71
CA GLU A 168 14.99 14.39 -1.61
C GLU A 168 14.30 13.49 -2.65
N THR A 169 13.31 14.02 -3.38
CA THR A 169 12.55 13.27 -4.41
C THR A 169 12.23 14.16 -5.61
N LEU A 170 11.68 13.58 -6.67
CA LEU A 170 11.00 14.37 -7.70
C LEU A 170 9.80 15.12 -7.07
N ASP A 171 9.39 16.23 -7.71
CA ASP A 171 8.12 16.86 -7.35
C ASP A 171 6.93 15.89 -7.56
N PRO A 172 5.80 16.12 -6.87
CA PRO A 172 4.67 15.19 -6.93
C PRO A 172 4.15 14.91 -8.34
N GLN A 173 4.18 15.90 -9.25
CA GLN A 173 3.66 15.72 -10.61
C GLN A 173 4.58 14.83 -11.45
N ALA A 174 5.89 15.05 -11.39
CA ALA A 174 6.88 14.26 -12.08
C ALA A 174 6.93 12.83 -11.52
N PHE A 175 6.87 12.68 -10.19
CA PHE A 175 6.85 11.37 -9.53
C PHE A 175 5.66 10.53 -10.00
N VAL A 176 4.44 11.07 -9.88
CA VAL A 176 3.20 10.38 -10.28
C VAL A 176 3.18 10.08 -11.78
N ALA A 177 3.70 10.99 -12.63
CA ALA A 177 3.78 10.74 -14.08
C ALA A 177 4.68 9.54 -14.41
N LYS A 178 5.84 9.43 -13.75
CA LYS A 178 6.76 8.29 -13.93
C LYS A 178 6.12 6.98 -13.46
N LEU A 179 5.52 6.97 -12.28
CA LEU A 179 4.88 5.79 -11.71
C LEU A 179 3.72 5.30 -12.58
N LEU A 180 2.77 6.18 -12.90
CA LEU A 180 1.60 5.80 -13.70
C LEU A 180 1.97 5.37 -15.11
N GLY A 181 2.92 6.05 -15.76
CA GLY A 181 3.41 5.67 -17.08
C GLY A 181 4.04 4.26 -17.08
N LEU A 182 4.77 3.90 -16.04
CA LEU A 182 5.31 2.54 -15.89
C LEU A 182 4.20 1.51 -15.67
N ILE A 183 3.26 1.78 -14.75
CA ILE A 183 2.13 0.87 -14.46
C ILE A 183 1.31 0.59 -15.72
N GLU A 184 1.01 1.62 -16.50
CA GLU A 184 0.28 1.51 -17.77
C GLU A 184 1.07 0.70 -18.81
N THR A 185 2.33 1.05 -19.03
CA THR A 185 3.23 0.35 -19.98
C THR A 185 3.35 -1.14 -19.64
N GLU A 186 3.40 -1.47 -18.36
CA GLU A 186 3.49 -2.85 -17.88
C GLU A 186 2.12 -3.56 -17.80
N GLY A 187 1.00 -2.88 -18.07
CA GLY A 187 -0.33 -3.49 -18.09
C GLY A 187 -0.86 -3.93 -16.73
N PHE A 188 -0.47 -3.25 -15.65
CA PHE A 188 -0.91 -3.59 -14.28
C PHE A 188 -1.96 -2.63 -13.71
N SER A 189 -2.51 -1.70 -14.49
CA SER A 189 -3.43 -0.66 -14.02
C SER A 189 -4.65 -1.21 -13.24
N ASP A 190 -5.15 -2.40 -13.60
CA ASP A 190 -6.31 -3.02 -12.94
C ASP A 190 -5.94 -3.80 -11.66
N ARG A 191 -4.64 -3.89 -11.33
CA ARG A 191 -4.13 -4.68 -10.20
C ARG A 191 -3.38 -3.86 -9.17
N VAL A 192 -3.34 -2.54 -9.33
CA VAL A 192 -2.64 -1.63 -8.43
C VAL A 192 -3.63 -0.76 -7.66
N MET A 193 -3.25 -0.40 -6.44
CA MET A 193 -3.73 0.76 -5.70
C MET A 193 -2.53 1.60 -5.32
N ILE A 194 -2.71 2.90 -5.20
CA ILE A 194 -1.64 3.82 -4.80
C ILE A 194 -1.94 4.34 -3.40
N GLN A 195 -0.96 4.21 -2.51
CA GLN A 195 -1.04 4.76 -1.17
C GLN A 195 -0.01 5.88 -0.96
N SER A 196 -0.30 6.78 -0.04
CA SER A 196 0.65 7.83 0.36
C SER A 196 0.24 8.52 1.65
N PHE A 197 1.25 8.97 2.40
CA PHE A 197 1.07 9.98 3.44
C PHE A 197 0.90 11.39 2.85
N ASP A 198 1.54 11.67 1.70
CA ASP A 198 1.40 12.92 1.00
C ASP A 198 0.21 12.88 0.03
N TRP A 199 -0.91 13.43 0.46
CA TRP A 199 -2.16 13.39 -0.30
C TRP A 199 -2.11 14.14 -1.63
N ARG A 200 -1.08 14.97 -1.87
CA ARG A 200 -0.89 15.64 -3.18
C ARG A 200 -0.70 14.60 -4.28
N THR A 201 0.06 13.52 -4.03
CA THR A 201 0.25 12.44 -5.03
C THR A 201 -1.05 11.70 -5.30
N LEU A 202 -1.85 11.40 -4.26
CA LEU A 202 -3.14 10.72 -4.41
C LEU A 202 -4.13 11.54 -5.24
N ARG A 203 -4.17 12.86 -5.03
CA ARG A 203 -4.99 13.78 -5.83
C ARG A 203 -4.58 13.77 -7.31
N LEU A 204 -3.29 13.71 -7.59
CA LEU A 204 -2.77 13.60 -8.95
C LEU A 204 -3.12 12.25 -9.60
N VAL A 205 -3.03 11.15 -8.84
CA VAL A 205 -3.48 9.83 -9.32
C VAL A 205 -4.96 9.85 -9.66
N GLN A 206 -5.82 10.38 -8.81
CA GLN A 206 -7.27 10.49 -9.06
C GLN A 206 -7.60 11.30 -10.32
N GLN A 207 -6.82 12.35 -10.59
CA GLN A 207 -6.99 13.18 -11.79
C GLN A 207 -6.53 12.49 -13.07
N ARG A 208 -5.41 11.76 -13.03
CA ARG A 208 -4.77 11.17 -14.22
C ARG A 208 -5.21 9.75 -14.51
N ALA A 209 -5.52 8.98 -13.47
CA ALA A 209 -5.90 7.57 -13.55
C ALA A 209 -7.07 7.26 -12.59
N PRO A 210 -8.28 7.81 -12.80
CA PRO A 210 -9.40 7.76 -11.85
C PRO A 210 -9.91 6.34 -11.53
N LYS A 211 -9.52 5.34 -12.32
CA LYS A 211 -9.85 3.93 -12.07
C LYS A 211 -8.92 3.28 -11.04
N ILE A 212 -7.73 3.84 -10.79
CA ILE A 212 -6.79 3.32 -9.80
C ILE A 212 -7.26 3.75 -8.41
N PRO A 213 -7.55 2.81 -7.49
CA PRO A 213 -7.92 3.15 -6.12
C PRO A 213 -6.80 3.89 -5.39
N THR A 214 -7.17 4.83 -4.52
CA THR A 214 -6.22 5.57 -3.69
C THR A 214 -6.45 5.29 -2.21
N ALA A 215 -5.36 4.92 -1.51
CA ALA A 215 -5.35 4.64 -0.08
C ALA A 215 -4.64 5.77 0.68
N TYR A 216 -5.37 6.39 1.58
CA TYR A 216 -4.93 7.55 2.34
C TYR A 216 -4.29 7.10 3.65
N LEU A 217 -2.96 7.08 3.69
CA LEU A 217 -2.19 6.78 4.89
C LEU A 217 -2.34 7.91 5.92
N THR A 218 -2.60 7.52 7.19
CA THR A 218 -2.73 8.48 8.28
C THR A 218 -2.05 7.99 9.56
N LEU A 219 -1.30 8.89 10.19
CA LEU A 219 -0.68 8.70 11.51
C LEU A 219 -1.02 9.90 12.38
N GLN A 220 -1.79 9.68 13.45
CA GLN A 220 -2.22 10.76 14.36
C GLN A 220 -1.27 10.92 15.55
N ARG A 221 -0.58 9.83 15.95
CA ARG A 221 0.25 9.79 17.17
C ARG A 221 1.63 9.22 16.84
N GLY A 222 2.62 9.52 17.67
CA GLY A 222 4.00 9.06 17.50
C GLY A 222 4.98 10.21 17.30
N SER A 223 6.20 9.89 16.86
CA SER A 223 7.27 10.88 16.70
C SER A 223 7.13 11.77 15.46
N ALA A 224 6.35 11.33 14.47
CA ALA A 224 6.19 12.03 13.19
C ALA A 224 4.73 11.96 12.69
N PRO A 225 3.75 12.54 13.41
CA PRO A 225 2.36 12.52 12.98
C PRO A 225 2.19 13.27 11.66
N THR A 226 1.38 12.70 10.78
CA THR A 226 1.06 13.31 9.48
C THR A 226 -0.28 14.04 9.51
N ILE A 227 -1.11 13.77 10.51
CA ILE A 227 -2.46 14.30 10.68
C ILE A 227 -2.59 15.10 11.98
N ALA A 228 -3.27 16.26 11.88
CA ALA A 228 -3.84 16.99 13.00
C ALA A 228 -5.36 17.06 12.81
N LEU A 229 -6.15 16.81 13.87
CA LEU A 229 -7.63 16.79 13.76
C LEU A 229 -8.25 18.19 13.72
N ASP A 230 -7.51 19.20 14.15
CA ASP A 230 -7.94 20.59 14.26
C ASP A 230 -7.55 21.48 13.07
N LYS A 231 -6.73 20.96 12.16
CA LYS A 231 -6.22 21.74 11.00
C LYS A 231 -5.69 20.84 9.88
N ALA A 232 -5.46 21.46 8.70
CA ALA A 232 -4.67 20.85 7.64
C ALA A 232 -3.18 20.80 8.04
N THR A 233 -2.46 19.80 7.53
CA THR A 233 -1.01 19.68 7.62
C THR A 233 -0.38 19.75 6.23
N ASN A 234 0.95 19.81 6.14
CA ASN A 234 1.66 19.74 4.85
C ASN A 234 1.36 18.42 4.09
N TRP A 235 0.96 17.37 4.82
CA TRP A 235 0.67 16.05 4.26
C TRP A 235 -0.72 15.94 3.63
N THR A 236 -1.69 16.77 4.07
CA THR A 236 -3.11 16.59 3.73
C THR A 236 -3.57 17.34 2.48
N ALA A 237 -2.65 17.89 1.69
CA ALA A 237 -2.96 18.64 0.45
C ALA A 237 -4.03 19.75 0.65
N GLY A 238 -4.02 20.40 1.81
CA GLY A 238 -4.96 21.46 2.19
C GLY A 238 -6.27 20.98 2.82
N PHE A 239 -6.53 19.68 2.89
CA PHE A 239 -7.72 19.16 3.58
C PHE A 239 -7.53 19.23 5.10
N SER A 240 -8.52 19.79 5.80
CA SER A 240 -8.54 19.90 7.25
C SER A 240 -9.62 18.99 7.84
N PRO A 241 -9.28 18.10 8.77
CA PRO A 241 -10.30 17.34 9.50
C PRO A 241 -11.29 18.22 10.24
N ALA A 242 -10.88 19.41 10.72
CA ALA A 242 -11.77 20.36 11.39
C ALA A 242 -12.96 20.77 10.51
N ASP A 243 -12.77 20.92 9.20
CA ASP A 243 -13.84 21.25 8.24
C ASP A 243 -14.86 20.10 8.08
N HIS A 244 -14.54 18.93 8.60
CA HIS A 244 -15.34 17.71 8.55
C HIS A 244 -15.71 17.18 9.95
N GLY A 245 -15.77 18.06 10.94
CA GLY A 245 -16.12 17.73 12.32
C GLY A 245 -15.06 16.88 13.04
N GLY A 246 -13.79 17.00 12.67
CA GLY A 246 -12.68 16.22 13.22
C GLY A 246 -12.62 14.77 12.73
N SER A 247 -13.45 14.39 11.75
CA SER A 247 -13.51 13.01 11.24
C SER A 247 -12.56 12.80 10.08
N LEU A 248 -11.58 11.89 10.23
CA LEU A 248 -10.71 11.46 9.15
C LEU A 248 -11.45 10.72 8.03
N PRO A 249 -12.38 9.77 8.29
CA PRO A 249 -13.16 9.16 7.23
C PRO A 249 -13.89 10.17 6.35
N ARG A 250 -14.52 11.21 6.93
CA ARG A 250 -15.18 12.27 6.16
C ARG A 250 -14.19 13.11 5.36
N THR A 251 -13.07 13.45 5.97
CA THR A 251 -12.01 14.22 5.30
C THR A 251 -11.46 13.48 4.08
N ILE A 252 -11.16 12.19 4.23
CA ILE A 252 -10.67 11.33 3.14
C ILE A 252 -11.73 11.18 2.06
N LYS A 253 -13.01 11.03 2.45
CA LYS A 253 -14.12 10.98 1.47
C LYS A 253 -14.23 12.29 0.68
N ALA A 254 -14.12 13.43 1.35
CA ALA A 254 -14.10 14.74 0.71
C ALA A 254 -12.89 14.93 -0.23
N ALA A 255 -11.74 14.35 0.13
CA ALA A 255 -10.55 14.30 -0.72
C ALA A 255 -10.68 13.32 -1.91
N GLY A 256 -11.80 12.59 -2.04
CA GLY A 256 -12.04 11.63 -3.12
C GLY A 256 -11.40 10.26 -2.90
N GLY A 257 -10.94 9.96 -1.69
CA GLY A 257 -10.36 8.66 -1.33
C GLY A 257 -11.38 7.53 -1.40
N THR A 258 -10.88 6.33 -1.68
CA THR A 258 -11.66 5.09 -1.67
C THR A 258 -11.25 4.15 -0.53
N ILE A 259 -10.03 4.34 0.00
CA ILE A 259 -9.47 3.54 1.09
C ILE A 259 -8.90 4.49 2.13
N TRP A 260 -9.28 4.29 3.39
CA TRP A 260 -8.59 4.86 4.55
C TRP A 260 -7.59 3.85 5.08
N SER A 261 -6.32 4.25 5.18
CA SER A 261 -5.24 3.38 5.66
C SER A 261 -4.57 3.99 6.89
N PRO A 262 -5.18 3.82 8.08
CA PRO A 262 -4.67 4.35 9.33
C PRO A 262 -3.63 3.44 9.98
N HIS A 263 -2.76 4.04 10.82
CA HIS A 263 -2.06 3.25 11.83
C HIS A 263 -3.08 2.55 12.73
N PHE A 264 -2.90 1.27 12.99
CA PHE A 264 -3.88 0.41 13.70
C PHE A 264 -4.21 0.89 15.12
N GLY A 265 -3.28 1.62 15.77
CA GLY A 265 -3.50 2.24 17.08
C GLY A 265 -4.45 3.44 17.07
N ASP A 266 -4.76 4.00 15.89
CA ASP A 266 -5.64 5.14 15.71
C ASP A 266 -7.09 4.72 15.36
N VAL A 267 -7.37 3.40 15.27
CA VAL A 267 -8.65 2.86 14.81
C VAL A 267 -9.56 2.51 15.99
N THR A 268 -10.86 2.84 15.85
CA THR A 268 -11.93 2.44 16.76
C THR A 268 -13.11 1.85 15.96
N ALA A 269 -13.95 1.06 16.63
CA ALA A 269 -15.17 0.51 16.01
C ALA A 269 -16.08 1.60 15.41
N ALA A 270 -16.18 2.76 16.08
CA ALA A 270 -16.97 3.89 15.60
C ALA A 270 -16.43 4.46 14.29
N LEU A 271 -15.10 4.61 14.17
CA LEU A 271 -14.44 5.11 12.96
C LEU A 271 -14.52 4.12 11.79
N VAL A 272 -14.37 2.81 12.05
CA VAL A 272 -14.57 1.76 11.03
C VAL A 272 -16.01 1.79 10.51
N SER A 273 -16.99 1.86 11.43
CA SER A 273 -18.41 1.97 11.07
C SER A 273 -18.71 3.24 10.26
N GLU A 274 -18.11 4.38 10.61
CA GLU A 274 -18.24 5.63 9.86
C GLU A 274 -17.64 5.52 8.46
N ALA A 275 -16.40 5.01 8.34
CA ALA A 275 -15.73 4.79 7.07
C ALA A 275 -16.59 3.92 6.13
N ARG A 276 -17.13 2.82 6.67
CA ARG A 276 -18.00 1.90 5.91
C ARG A 276 -19.29 2.59 5.43
N ARG A 277 -19.96 3.41 6.27
CA ARG A 277 -21.15 4.19 5.84
C ARG A 277 -20.83 5.18 4.72
N LEU A 278 -19.60 5.68 4.68
CA LEU A 278 -19.11 6.58 3.63
C LEU A 278 -18.64 5.84 2.36
N GLY A 279 -18.69 4.50 2.35
CA GLY A 279 -18.19 3.68 1.26
C GLY A 279 -16.66 3.67 1.15
N LEU A 280 -15.95 3.88 2.26
CA LEU A 280 -14.50 3.71 2.35
C LEU A 280 -14.19 2.29 2.84
N ARG A 281 -13.19 1.66 2.26
CA ARG A 281 -12.50 0.50 2.86
C ARG A 281 -11.53 0.98 3.92
N VAL A 282 -11.27 0.13 4.91
CA VAL A 282 -10.30 0.39 5.99
C VAL A 282 -9.23 -0.69 5.95
N VAL A 283 -7.99 -0.30 5.60
CA VAL A 283 -6.81 -1.19 5.57
C VAL A 283 -5.78 -0.65 6.54
N VAL A 284 -5.50 -1.40 7.60
CA VAL A 284 -4.67 -0.91 8.71
C VAL A 284 -3.22 -1.38 8.64
N TRP A 285 -2.28 -0.59 9.16
CA TRP A 285 -0.84 -0.84 9.19
C TRP A 285 -0.21 -0.45 10.53
N THR A 286 0.97 -0.92 10.90
CA THR A 286 1.54 -2.22 10.57
C THR A 286 1.23 -3.16 11.72
N VAL A 287 0.48 -4.22 11.47
CA VAL A 287 -0.02 -5.10 12.53
C VAL A 287 0.77 -6.40 12.52
N ASN A 288 1.56 -6.65 13.58
CA ASN A 288 2.52 -7.75 13.60
C ASN A 288 2.25 -8.80 14.70
N LYS A 289 1.43 -8.44 15.71
CA LYS A 289 1.12 -9.36 16.80
C LYS A 289 -0.20 -10.08 16.54
N PRO A 290 -0.28 -11.40 16.81
CA PRO A 290 -1.49 -12.19 16.60
C PRO A 290 -2.74 -11.62 17.29
N GLU A 291 -2.60 -11.13 18.53
CA GLU A 291 -3.67 -10.51 19.29
C GLU A 291 -4.19 -9.21 18.65
N ASP A 292 -3.30 -8.40 18.09
CA ASP A 292 -3.69 -7.19 17.36
C ASP A 292 -4.33 -7.52 16.01
N MET A 293 -3.83 -8.53 15.29
CA MET A 293 -4.45 -9.03 14.06
C MET A 293 -5.88 -9.49 14.29
N ALA A 294 -6.08 -10.36 15.31
CA ALA A 294 -7.41 -10.83 15.69
C ALA A 294 -8.34 -9.67 16.05
N ARG A 295 -7.87 -8.72 16.85
CA ARG A 295 -8.62 -7.53 17.25
C ARG A 295 -9.02 -6.66 16.05
N MET A 296 -8.14 -6.44 15.08
CA MET A 296 -8.46 -5.64 13.88
C MET A 296 -9.49 -6.36 13.00
N ILE A 297 -9.39 -7.67 12.83
CA ILE A 297 -10.38 -8.47 12.11
C ILE A 297 -11.75 -8.37 12.81
N GLU A 298 -11.80 -8.49 14.13
CA GLU A 298 -13.03 -8.36 14.93
C GLU A 298 -13.65 -6.96 14.87
N LEU A 299 -12.83 -5.90 14.75
CA LEU A 299 -13.30 -4.54 14.50
C LEU A 299 -13.91 -4.38 13.10
N GLY A 300 -13.71 -5.36 12.22
CA GLY A 300 -14.26 -5.37 10.88
C GLY A 300 -13.49 -4.50 9.90
N VAL A 301 -12.16 -4.38 10.03
CA VAL A 301 -11.35 -3.75 8.99
C VAL A 301 -11.37 -4.60 7.72
N ASP A 302 -11.16 -3.97 6.57
CA ASP A 302 -11.22 -4.63 5.27
C ASP A 302 -9.88 -5.21 4.82
N GLY A 303 -8.80 -4.99 5.57
CA GLY A 303 -7.48 -5.54 5.31
C GLY A 303 -6.45 -5.14 6.34
N ILE A 304 -5.34 -5.86 6.34
CA ILE A 304 -4.20 -5.66 7.24
C ILE A 304 -2.90 -5.74 6.45
N ILE A 305 -2.07 -4.71 6.63
CA ILE A 305 -0.67 -4.67 6.17
C ILE A 305 0.21 -5.17 7.32
N SER A 306 1.00 -6.24 7.08
CA SER A 306 1.81 -6.88 8.12
C SER A 306 3.22 -7.23 7.65
N ASP A 307 4.21 -7.06 8.53
CA ASP A 307 5.57 -7.57 8.36
C ASP A 307 5.63 -9.12 8.47
N ARG A 308 4.58 -9.70 9.06
CA ARG A 308 4.42 -11.13 9.34
C ARG A 308 3.21 -11.69 8.58
N PRO A 309 3.26 -11.72 7.24
CA PRO A 309 2.16 -12.28 6.44
C PRO A 309 1.89 -13.77 6.75
N ASP A 310 2.88 -14.50 7.24
CA ASP A 310 2.75 -15.87 7.75
C ASP A 310 1.78 -15.95 8.94
N LEU A 311 1.99 -15.11 9.97
CA LEU A 311 1.09 -15.04 11.14
C LEU A 311 -0.29 -14.48 10.74
N LEU A 312 -0.32 -13.47 9.88
CA LEU A 312 -1.59 -12.89 9.43
C LEU A 312 -2.43 -13.94 8.69
N ARG A 313 -1.82 -14.77 7.84
CA ARG A 313 -2.51 -15.89 7.18
C ARG A 313 -3.07 -16.89 8.19
N GLN A 314 -2.28 -17.26 9.22
CA GLN A 314 -2.71 -18.16 10.27
C GLN A 314 -3.95 -17.61 10.97
N ILE A 315 -3.88 -16.38 11.51
CA ILE A 315 -4.98 -15.74 12.26
C ILE A 315 -6.22 -15.54 11.37
N ALA A 316 -6.04 -15.11 10.11
CA ALA A 316 -7.15 -14.97 9.18
C ALA A 316 -7.86 -16.31 8.92
N GLY A 317 -7.10 -17.39 8.74
CA GLY A 317 -7.63 -18.74 8.58
C GLY A 317 -8.42 -19.22 9.82
N GLU A 318 -7.88 -19.00 11.04
CA GLU A 318 -8.55 -19.29 12.31
C GLU A 318 -9.87 -18.52 12.48
N LYS A 319 -9.98 -17.33 11.87
CA LYS A 319 -11.20 -16.51 11.82
C LYS A 319 -12.13 -16.88 10.65
N GLY A 320 -11.83 -17.92 9.88
CA GLY A 320 -12.65 -18.39 8.77
C GLY A 320 -12.57 -17.54 7.50
N ILE A 321 -11.55 -16.66 7.39
CA ILE A 321 -11.30 -15.89 6.18
C ILE A 321 -10.68 -16.79 5.12
N ALA A 322 -11.21 -16.76 3.90
CA ALA A 322 -10.65 -17.51 2.77
C ALA A 322 -9.23 -17.01 2.43
N LEU A 323 -8.30 -17.94 2.33
CA LEU A 323 -6.89 -17.62 2.09
C LEU A 323 -6.54 -17.79 0.61
N PRO A 324 -5.79 -16.85 0.01
CA PRO A 324 -5.31 -17.00 -1.36
C PRO A 324 -4.30 -18.14 -1.47
N ALA A 325 -4.34 -18.86 -2.59
CA ALA A 325 -3.36 -19.91 -2.88
C ALA A 325 -1.99 -19.29 -3.21
N GLY A 326 -0.93 -19.95 -2.73
CA GLY A 326 0.44 -19.60 -3.08
C GLY A 326 0.77 -19.89 -4.55
N THR A 327 1.68 -19.11 -5.10
CA THR A 327 2.24 -19.27 -6.45
C THR A 327 3.77 -19.23 -6.36
N PRO A 328 4.42 -20.35 -6.04
CA PRO A 328 5.87 -20.41 -5.93
C PRO A 328 6.55 -20.02 -7.23
N VAL A 329 7.60 -19.22 -7.13
CA VAL A 329 8.43 -18.75 -8.24
C VAL A 329 9.87 -18.59 -7.77
N ALA A 330 10.84 -18.83 -8.62
CA ALA A 330 12.23 -18.46 -8.36
C ALA A 330 12.45 -16.98 -8.74
N PRO A 331 13.20 -16.23 -7.92
CA PRO A 331 13.49 -14.80 -8.17
C PRO A 331 14.32 -14.59 -9.44
#